data_a51fc3d7f32c18f4c10be23b02cf7e1e
#
_entry.id   a51fc3d7f32c18f4c10be23b02cf7e1e
#
_cell.length_a   1.000
_cell.length_b   1.000
_cell.length_c   1.000
_cell.angle_alpha   90.00
_cell.angle_beta   90.00
_cell.angle_gamma   90.00
#
_symmetry.space_group_name_H-M   'P 1'
#
loop_
_entity.id
_entity.type
_entity.pdbx_description
1 polymer ?
#
loop_
_entity_poly.entity_id
_entity_poly.type
_entity_poly.pdbx_seq_one_letter_code
_entity_poly.pdbx_strand_id
1 'polypeptide(L)'
;MKMHSVRGRNVFWRKPAVLITSCVVMVAVSVGVAAGVVGPGLLMQAGETDHVACAGSGLSVTNRDRTSLDLQCATGRDRNSAPTTTSPANTTTSSPADTTTTSPAGTTTTTTTTTTSPGGGTTASWWQPPTGNVPWQWEIDHPLDPASAADMGTGATLPDGQPAPNPVVYDVDGILNPASTVAALHAQGDHAICYIEVGTAGNYYSAGDEGISTTYYDQLQAAGEFGNQLNGYPEYFLNITSSTTVGIIESMIQQQCAAKGFDAVETDLDETYSGSDGTTGFIISQQAEQTYLTTLADYMHSLGMGWIAKNLDDTGDSFATLMEPVADGIITEQCNQYGTCGALSAYQGQKAVFNAEYDLATSAFCPADNALGFNGAVFPVELNGGRSPCR
;
A
#
# COMPACT_ATOMS: atom_id res chain seq x y z
N MET A 1 28.91 -3.66 -29.38
CA MET A 1 28.10 -4.73 -28.80
C MET A 1 28.78 -5.13 -27.50
N LYS A 2 28.46 -4.47 -26.40
CA LYS A 2 28.93 -4.78 -25.04
C LYS A 2 27.71 -5.13 -24.24
N MET A 3 27.58 -6.41 -23.94
CA MET A 3 26.61 -6.90 -22.95
C MET A 3 26.95 -6.28 -21.61
N HIS A 4 26.08 -5.45 -21.11
CA HIS A 4 26.06 -5.09 -19.70
C HIS A 4 25.33 -6.22 -18.97
N SER A 5 26.11 -7.00 -18.23
CA SER A 5 25.61 -7.93 -17.24
C SER A 5 24.77 -7.13 -16.24
N VAL A 6 23.46 -7.24 -16.30
CA VAL A 6 22.57 -6.85 -15.23
C VAL A 6 22.89 -7.80 -14.07
N ARG A 7 23.52 -7.26 -13.04
CA ARG A 7 23.70 -7.98 -11.77
C ARG A 7 22.32 -8.28 -11.23
N GLY A 8 22.02 -9.57 -11.09
CA GLY A 8 20.79 -10.04 -10.49
C GLY A 8 20.53 -9.29 -9.18
N ARG A 9 19.40 -8.66 -9.10
CA ARG A 9 18.86 -8.10 -7.87
C ARG A 9 18.50 -9.30 -7.00
N ASN A 10 19.28 -9.57 -5.96
CA ASN A 10 18.81 -10.43 -4.87
C ASN A 10 17.83 -9.62 -4.06
N VAL A 11 16.62 -9.44 -4.58
CA VAL A 11 15.51 -8.86 -3.85
C VAL A 11 15.00 -9.93 -2.90
N PHE A 12 15.58 -9.99 -1.72
CA PHE A 12 15.03 -10.79 -0.63
C PHE A 12 13.84 -10.03 -0.03
N TRP A 13 12.65 -10.33 -0.51
CA TRP A 13 11.39 -9.97 0.16
C TRP A 13 11.27 -10.74 1.48
N ARG A 14 12.20 -10.51 2.39
CA ARG A 14 12.00 -10.91 3.77
C ARG A 14 11.41 -9.71 4.48
N LYS A 15 10.08 -9.67 4.60
CA LYS A 15 9.49 -8.86 5.67
C LYS A 15 10.32 -9.15 6.92
N PRO A 16 10.89 -8.15 7.60
CA PRO A 16 11.49 -8.41 8.90
C PRO A 16 10.38 -9.05 9.70
N ALA A 17 10.56 -10.31 10.10
CA ALA A 17 9.69 -10.89 11.09
C ALA A 17 9.62 -9.87 12.21
N VAL A 18 8.48 -9.27 12.44
CA VAL A 18 8.22 -8.55 13.68
C VAL A 18 8.32 -9.64 14.72
N LEU A 19 9.55 -9.87 15.20
CA LEU A 19 9.76 -10.58 16.41
C LEU A 19 9.08 -9.70 17.46
N ILE A 20 7.82 -9.98 17.73
CA ILE A 20 7.25 -9.71 19.04
C ILE A 20 8.05 -10.65 19.93
N THR A 21 9.23 -10.18 20.31
CA THR A 21 9.99 -10.77 21.39
C THR A 21 9.15 -10.45 22.61
N SER A 22 8.21 -11.37 22.92
CA SER A 22 7.68 -11.47 24.25
C SER A 22 8.90 -11.64 25.14
N CYS A 23 9.40 -10.55 25.70
CA CYS A 23 10.37 -10.58 26.77
C CYS A 23 9.67 -11.27 27.94
N VAL A 24 9.72 -12.60 27.98
CA VAL A 24 9.48 -13.35 29.18
C VAL A 24 10.67 -13.07 30.08
N VAL A 25 10.57 -12.01 30.89
CA VAL A 25 11.48 -11.80 32.03
C VAL A 25 11.12 -12.85 33.05
N MET A 26 11.83 -13.98 33.03
CA MET A 26 11.80 -14.93 34.10
C MET A 26 12.52 -14.30 35.30
N VAL A 27 11.77 -13.62 36.17
CA VAL A 27 12.25 -13.24 37.49
C VAL A 27 12.14 -14.49 38.36
N ALA A 28 13.26 -15.17 38.56
CA ALA A 28 13.37 -16.20 39.62
C ALA A 28 13.28 -15.49 40.97
N VAL A 29 12.12 -15.50 41.58
CA VAL A 29 11.96 -15.04 42.98
C VAL A 29 12.43 -16.16 43.89
N SER A 30 13.67 -16.07 44.38
CA SER A 30 14.09 -16.81 45.58
C SER A 30 13.43 -16.12 46.76
N VAL A 31 12.60 -16.84 47.48
CA VAL A 31 11.98 -16.37 48.73
C VAL A 31 13.06 -16.24 49.80
N GLY A 32 13.47 -15.00 50.04
CA GLY A 32 14.29 -14.61 51.19
C GLY A 32 13.69 -13.35 51.78
N VAL A 33 13.08 -13.50 52.97
CA VAL A 33 12.48 -12.37 53.70
C VAL A 33 13.58 -11.41 54.13
N ALA A 34 13.66 -10.23 53.60
CA ALA A 34 14.29 -9.07 54.20
C ALA A 34 13.61 -7.80 53.66
N ALA A 35 12.91 -7.11 54.57
CA ALA A 35 12.35 -5.78 54.31
C ALA A 35 13.52 -4.79 54.20
N GLY A 36 13.79 -4.33 52.95
CA GLY A 36 14.71 -3.22 52.68
C GLY A 36 13.93 -2.10 51.98
N VAL A 37 13.85 -0.97 52.65
CA VAL A 37 13.28 0.26 52.09
C VAL A 37 14.18 0.73 50.95
N VAL A 38 13.73 0.60 49.70
CA VAL A 38 14.36 1.22 48.54
C VAL A 38 13.74 2.60 48.36
N GLY A 39 14.59 3.62 48.22
CA GLY A 39 14.25 5.03 48.18
C GLY A 39 13.21 5.42 47.15
N PRO A 40 12.74 6.67 47.14
CA PRO A 40 11.52 7.07 46.46
C PRO A 40 11.68 6.99 44.93
N GLY A 41 11.00 6.03 44.32
CA GLY A 41 10.98 5.97 42.85
C GLY A 41 10.25 4.82 42.20
N LEU A 42 10.16 3.66 42.80
CA LEU A 42 9.52 2.52 42.14
C LEU A 42 8.63 1.74 43.12
N LEU A 43 7.34 1.79 42.94
CA LEU A 43 6.40 0.87 43.59
C LEU A 43 6.05 -0.21 42.57
N MET A 44 6.52 -1.43 42.75
CA MET A 44 6.00 -2.58 42.06
C MET A 44 4.81 -3.13 42.85
N GLN A 45 3.64 -3.09 42.28
CA GLN A 45 2.46 -3.76 42.82
C GLN A 45 2.27 -5.06 42.05
N ALA A 46 2.48 -6.17 42.68
CA ALA A 46 2.23 -7.49 42.15
C ALA A 46 0.71 -7.72 42.12
N GLY A 47 0.13 -7.63 40.96
CA GLY A 47 -1.23 -8.01 40.62
C GLY A 47 -1.24 -8.59 39.21
N GLU A 48 -2.10 -9.52 38.95
CA GLU A 48 -2.16 -10.47 37.81
C GLU A 48 -2.17 -9.89 36.38
N THR A 49 -1.45 -8.81 36.11
CA THR A 49 -1.13 -8.34 34.75
C THR A 49 0.20 -7.59 34.79
N ASP A 50 1.15 -8.00 33.99
CA ASP A 50 2.48 -7.43 33.87
C ASP A 50 2.50 -5.99 33.32
N HIS A 51 2.08 -5.04 34.13
CA HIS A 51 2.22 -3.62 33.80
C HIS A 51 3.10 -2.92 34.84
N VAL A 52 4.23 -2.40 34.40
CA VAL A 52 5.04 -1.46 35.17
C VAL A 52 4.43 -0.06 34.99
N ALA A 53 3.79 0.46 36.05
CA ALA A 53 3.26 1.81 36.03
C ALA A 53 4.13 2.73 36.88
N CYS A 54 4.63 3.81 36.29
CA CYS A 54 5.21 4.93 37.02
C CYS A 54 4.11 5.95 37.36
N ALA A 55 3.95 6.31 38.63
CA ALA A 55 3.06 7.36 39.04
C ALA A 55 3.63 8.73 38.62
N GLY A 56 3.06 9.32 37.57
CA GLY A 56 3.39 10.67 37.08
C GLY A 56 4.24 10.68 35.81
N SER A 57 3.62 11.07 34.72
CA SER A 57 4.13 11.55 33.43
C SER A 57 5.46 10.98 32.89
N GLY A 58 5.34 10.02 31.99
CA GLY A 58 6.32 9.70 30.95
C GLY A 58 7.41 8.71 31.35
N LEU A 59 7.42 7.53 30.71
CA LEU A 59 8.52 6.57 30.75
C LEU A 59 9.49 6.89 29.60
N SER A 60 10.76 7.19 29.92
CA SER A 60 11.83 7.31 28.90
C SER A 60 12.80 6.14 29.08
N VAL A 61 13.00 5.39 28.01
CA VAL A 61 13.97 4.27 27.96
C VAL A 61 15.16 4.72 27.13
N THR A 62 16.33 4.82 27.76
CA THR A 62 17.60 5.04 27.05
C THR A 62 18.46 3.80 27.13
N ASN A 63 18.87 3.29 25.99
CA ASN A 63 19.79 2.16 25.90
C ASN A 63 21.23 2.68 25.82
N ARG A 64 22.01 2.45 26.87
CA ARG A 64 23.46 2.67 26.87
C ARG A 64 24.15 1.33 27.13
N ASP A 65 24.58 0.72 26.06
CA ASP A 65 25.27 -0.58 26.07
C ASP A 65 24.37 -1.82 26.15
N ARG A 66 24.75 -2.85 25.42
CA ARG A 66 24.01 -4.13 25.22
C ARG A 66 23.83 -4.98 26.50
N THR A 67 24.13 -4.46 27.67
CA THR A 67 24.15 -5.26 28.94
C THR A 67 23.40 -4.65 30.12
N SER A 68 22.80 -3.44 29.99
CA SER A 68 22.00 -2.86 31.09
C SER A 68 20.86 -1.99 30.53
N LEU A 69 19.66 -2.21 31.05
CA LEU A 69 18.49 -1.35 30.84
C LEU A 69 18.38 -0.38 32.03
N ASP A 70 18.60 0.90 31.80
CA ASP A 70 18.31 1.94 32.78
C ASP A 70 16.94 2.53 32.55
N LEU A 71 16.02 2.27 33.49
CA LEU A 71 14.70 2.89 33.57
C LEU A 71 14.75 4.16 34.41
N GLN A 72 14.48 5.31 33.80
CA GLN A 72 14.36 6.57 34.52
C GLN A 72 12.97 7.16 34.37
N CYS A 73 12.34 7.50 35.50
CA CYS A 73 11.10 8.27 35.53
C CYS A 73 11.43 9.79 35.50
N ALA A 74 10.93 10.50 34.47
CA ALA A 74 11.11 11.95 34.41
C ALA A 74 10.12 12.63 35.34
N THR A 75 10.63 13.34 36.35
CA THR A 75 9.83 14.25 37.18
C THR A 75 9.79 15.62 36.53
N GLY A 76 8.62 16.01 36.00
CA GLY A 76 8.41 17.36 35.46
C GLY A 76 8.31 18.39 36.60
N ARG A 77 9.11 19.43 36.53
CA ARG A 77 8.86 20.70 37.20
C ARG A 77 8.95 21.84 36.20
N ASP A 78 7.85 22.47 36.01
CA ASP A 78 7.49 23.90 36.12
C ASP A 78 8.36 24.90 35.33
N ARG A 79 7.81 25.88 34.70
CA ARG A 79 6.77 26.88 35.02
C ARG A 79 6.46 27.76 33.83
N ASN A 80 5.20 28.13 33.71
CA ASN A 80 4.64 29.44 33.33
C ASN A 80 5.54 30.47 32.63
N SER A 81 5.15 30.84 31.44
CA SER A 81 4.98 32.26 31.07
C SER A 81 4.14 32.35 29.80
N ALA A 82 2.94 32.88 29.91
CA ALA A 82 2.16 33.38 28.80
C ALA A 82 2.70 34.75 28.36
N PRO A 83 2.60 35.10 27.09
CA PRO A 83 2.38 36.48 26.72
C PRO A 83 1.08 36.67 25.98
N THR A 84 0.43 37.69 26.47
CA THR A 84 -0.73 38.44 26.08
C THR A 84 -0.98 38.64 24.60
N THR A 85 -2.25 38.51 24.26
CA THR A 85 -2.93 38.96 23.04
C THR A 85 -2.76 40.45 22.75
N THR A 86 -2.56 40.79 21.48
CA THR A 86 -3.11 41.99 20.88
C THR A 86 -3.54 41.71 19.45
N SER A 87 -4.83 41.81 19.25
CA SER A 87 -5.51 41.91 17.95
C SER A 87 -5.44 43.35 17.45
N PRO A 88 -5.37 43.60 16.18
CA PRO A 88 -6.05 44.77 15.64
C PRO A 88 -7.09 44.46 14.57
N ALA A 89 -8.02 45.35 14.52
CA ALA A 89 -9.35 45.37 13.95
C ALA A 89 -9.42 45.41 12.41
N ASN A 90 -10.60 44.97 11.94
CA ASN A 90 -11.32 45.25 10.72
C ASN A 90 -10.87 46.45 9.87
N THR A 91 -10.82 46.18 8.55
CA THR A 91 -11.23 47.20 7.59
C THR A 91 -12.02 46.53 6.44
N THR A 92 -13.29 46.91 6.41
CA THR A 92 -14.24 46.73 5.30
C THR A 92 -13.85 47.60 4.13
N THR A 93 -13.90 47.07 2.92
CA THR A 93 -14.10 47.89 1.71
C THR A 93 -14.93 47.13 0.67
N SER A 94 -15.93 47.82 0.25
CA SER A 94 -17.05 47.66 -0.65
C SER A 94 -16.71 47.12 -2.05
N SER A 95 -17.70 46.38 -2.56
CA SER A 95 -17.94 46.02 -3.97
C SER A 95 -18.28 47.25 -4.83
N PRO A 96 -18.08 47.18 -6.12
CA PRO A 96 -19.10 47.69 -7.03
C PRO A 96 -19.58 46.70 -8.11
N ALA A 97 -20.75 47.07 -8.64
CA ALA A 97 -21.77 46.36 -9.34
C ALA A 97 -21.52 46.08 -10.83
N ASP A 98 -22.31 45.11 -11.30
CA ASP A 98 -22.97 44.94 -12.61
C ASP A 98 -22.33 45.43 -13.93
N THR A 99 -22.19 44.48 -14.84
CA THR A 99 -22.43 44.76 -16.25
C THR A 99 -23.12 43.53 -16.94
N THR A 100 -24.38 43.75 -17.28
CA THR A 100 -25.21 42.94 -18.17
C THR A 100 -24.65 42.93 -19.57
N THR A 101 -24.57 41.74 -20.21
CA THR A 101 -24.55 41.67 -21.66
C THR A 101 -25.41 40.48 -22.15
N THR A 102 -26.26 40.81 -23.09
CA THR A 102 -27.34 40.11 -23.74
C THR A 102 -26.93 38.85 -24.52
N SER A 103 -27.84 37.85 -24.44
CA SER A 103 -27.91 36.63 -25.26
C SER A 103 -28.32 36.94 -26.71
N PRO A 104 -27.96 36.08 -27.66
CA PRO A 104 -28.86 35.76 -28.76
C PRO A 104 -29.30 34.29 -28.77
N ALA A 105 -30.48 34.10 -29.32
CA ALA A 105 -31.35 32.96 -29.31
C ALA A 105 -30.95 31.79 -30.23
N GLY A 106 -31.32 30.59 -29.79
CA GLY A 106 -32.09 29.64 -30.59
C GLY A 106 -31.35 28.59 -31.39
N THR A 107 -31.30 27.38 -30.85
CA THR A 107 -31.44 26.17 -31.66
C THR A 107 -32.18 25.11 -30.83
N THR A 108 -33.36 24.72 -31.28
CA THR A 108 -34.22 23.70 -30.69
C THR A 108 -33.64 22.33 -31.04
N THR A 109 -33.13 21.62 -30.05
CA THR A 109 -32.81 20.20 -30.19
C THR A 109 -33.86 19.39 -29.46
N THR A 110 -34.54 18.55 -30.21
CA THR A 110 -35.58 17.64 -29.72
C THR A 110 -34.96 16.59 -28.85
N THR A 111 -35.24 16.68 -27.54
CA THR A 111 -34.79 15.67 -26.55
C THR A 111 -35.82 14.54 -26.56
N THR A 112 -35.41 13.37 -27.02
CA THR A 112 -36.17 12.13 -26.83
C THR A 112 -36.05 11.72 -25.38
N THR A 113 -37.11 11.83 -24.62
CA THR A 113 -37.18 11.39 -23.22
C THR A 113 -37.31 9.88 -23.19
N THR A 114 -36.21 9.19 -22.87
CA THR A 114 -36.25 7.77 -22.54
C THR A 114 -36.55 7.68 -21.04
N THR A 115 -37.71 7.17 -20.69
CA THR A 115 -38.11 6.82 -19.34
C THR A 115 -37.25 5.67 -18.83
N THR A 116 -36.30 5.97 -17.95
CA THR A 116 -35.55 4.94 -17.21
C THR A 116 -36.29 4.58 -15.93
N SER A 117 -36.49 3.28 -15.76
CA SER A 117 -37.01 2.61 -14.56
C SER A 117 -36.10 2.88 -13.35
N PRO A 118 -36.62 3.08 -12.12
CA PRO A 118 -35.78 3.27 -10.96
C PRO A 118 -35.29 1.91 -10.44
N GLY A 119 -34.02 1.60 -10.62
CA GLY A 119 -33.39 0.39 -10.16
C GLY A 119 -32.04 0.11 -10.83
N GLY A 120 -31.21 1.14 -11.01
CA GLY A 120 -29.88 0.96 -11.56
C GLY A 120 -28.83 1.49 -10.57
N GLY A 121 -28.07 0.60 -9.94
CA GLY A 121 -26.76 0.98 -9.44
C GLY A 121 -25.99 1.58 -10.62
N THR A 122 -25.33 2.70 -10.41
CA THR A 122 -24.37 3.26 -11.37
C THR A 122 -23.28 2.20 -11.54
N THR A 123 -23.24 1.53 -12.70
CA THR A 123 -22.07 0.72 -13.05
C THR A 123 -20.88 1.67 -13.07
N ALA A 124 -19.79 1.31 -12.37
CA ALA A 124 -18.53 2.01 -12.45
C ALA A 124 -18.15 2.21 -13.92
N SER A 125 -17.57 3.35 -14.26
CA SER A 125 -17.11 3.63 -15.63
C SER A 125 -15.72 3.04 -15.90
N TRP A 126 -15.16 2.29 -14.94
CA TRP A 126 -13.86 1.61 -14.99
C TRP A 126 -14.02 0.12 -14.72
N TRP A 127 -12.97 -0.64 -15.10
CA TRP A 127 -12.93 -2.06 -14.83
C TRP A 127 -12.70 -2.36 -13.36
N GLN A 128 -13.41 -3.34 -12.86
CA GLN A 128 -13.24 -3.90 -11.53
C GLN A 128 -13.01 -5.40 -11.67
N PRO A 129 -11.98 -5.97 -11.03
CA PRO A 129 -11.80 -7.41 -11.04
C PRO A 129 -13.06 -8.11 -10.55
N PRO A 130 -13.54 -9.15 -11.26
CA PRO A 130 -14.73 -9.86 -10.81
C PRO A 130 -14.45 -10.61 -9.51
N THR A 131 -15.47 -10.71 -8.65
CA THR A 131 -15.39 -11.57 -7.46
C THR A 131 -15.37 -13.05 -7.85
N GLY A 132 -14.78 -13.89 -7.02
CA GLY A 132 -14.73 -15.34 -7.22
C GLY A 132 -13.38 -15.82 -7.76
N ASN A 133 -13.41 -16.88 -8.59
CA ASN A 133 -12.17 -17.45 -9.12
C ASN A 133 -11.67 -16.64 -10.32
N VAL A 134 -10.61 -15.89 -10.11
CA VAL A 134 -9.92 -15.06 -11.11
C VAL A 134 -8.49 -15.55 -11.26
N PRO A 135 -8.18 -16.35 -12.28
CA PRO A 135 -6.80 -16.74 -12.56
C PRO A 135 -5.96 -15.50 -12.88
N TRP A 136 -4.84 -15.33 -12.19
CA TRP A 136 -3.99 -14.15 -12.32
C TRP A 136 -2.51 -14.51 -12.39
N GLN A 137 -1.73 -13.59 -12.92
CA GLN A 137 -0.28 -13.64 -12.99
C GLN A 137 0.32 -12.33 -12.46
N TRP A 138 1.44 -12.42 -11.79
CA TRP A 138 2.18 -11.29 -11.26
C TRP A 138 3.63 -11.36 -11.75
N GLU A 139 4.01 -10.39 -12.55
CA GLU A 139 5.32 -10.31 -13.20
C GLU A 139 5.78 -8.85 -13.23
N ILE A 140 6.67 -8.47 -12.31
CA ILE A 140 7.11 -7.07 -12.17
C ILE A 140 8.64 -6.90 -12.23
N ASP A 141 9.41 -8.00 -12.35
CA ASP A 141 10.87 -7.92 -12.39
C ASP A 141 11.41 -7.43 -13.74
N HIS A 142 10.70 -7.73 -14.83
CA HIS A 142 11.10 -7.38 -16.18
C HIS A 142 9.89 -7.18 -17.12
N PRO A 143 10.10 -6.64 -18.34
CA PRO A 143 9.01 -6.54 -19.31
C PRO A 143 8.43 -7.93 -19.62
N LEU A 144 7.10 -8.06 -19.56
CA LEU A 144 6.40 -9.31 -19.87
C LEU A 144 6.73 -9.78 -21.29
N ASP A 145 7.22 -11.01 -21.46
CA ASP A 145 7.41 -11.66 -22.76
C ASP A 145 6.20 -12.56 -23.08
N PRO A 146 5.30 -12.16 -24.00
CA PRO A 146 4.14 -12.98 -24.35
C PRO A 146 4.49 -14.36 -24.97
N ALA A 147 5.75 -14.58 -25.34
CA ALA A 147 6.21 -15.88 -25.84
C ALA A 147 6.72 -16.80 -24.69
N SER A 148 6.97 -16.26 -23.52
CA SER A 148 7.41 -16.99 -22.34
C SER A 148 6.21 -17.61 -21.62
N ALA A 149 6.16 -18.92 -21.51
CA ALA A 149 5.12 -19.59 -20.72
C ALA A 149 5.22 -19.27 -19.23
N ALA A 150 6.43 -18.97 -18.71
CA ALA A 150 6.63 -18.58 -17.34
C ALA A 150 6.05 -17.19 -17.06
N ASP A 151 6.37 -16.19 -17.89
CA ASP A 151 5.85 -14.83 -17.75
C ASP A 151 4.33 -14.80 -17.90
N MET A 152 3.81 -15.54 -18.89
CA MET A 152 2.37 -15.68 -19.10
C MET A 152 1.68 -16.57 -18.04
N GLY A 153 2.42 -17.18 -17.10
CA GLY A 153 1.86 -18.08 -16.08
C GLY A 153 1.09 -19.27 -16.65
N THR A 154 1.37 -19.66 -17.91
CA THR A 154 0.65 -20.73 -18.59
C THR A 154 1.31 -22.09 -18.33
N GLY A 155 0.52 -23.18 -18.46
CA GLY A 155 1.02 -24.53 -18.20
C GLY A 155 1.21 -24.87 -16.71
N ALA A 156 0.77 -24.02 -15.81
CA ALA A 156 0.75 -24.30 -14.38
C ALA A 156 -0.19 -25.47 -14.04
N THR A 157 0.03 -26.08 -12.88
CA THR A 157 -0.83 -27.16 -12.35
C THR A 157 -1.42 -26.79 -11.01
N LEU A 158 -2.64 -27.25 -10.76
CA LEU A 158 -3.32 -27.14 -9.48
C LEU A 158 -2.73 -28.10 -8.43
N PRO A 159 -3.01 -27.93 -7.15
CA PRO A 159 -2.52 -28.83 -6.08
C PRO A 159 -2.91 -30.31 -6.26
N ASP A 160 -3.99 -30.59 -6.98
CA ASP A 160 -4.43 -31.94 -7.32
C ASP A 160 -3.76 -32.53 -8.59
N GLY A 161 -2.85 -31.78 -9.21
CA GLY A 161 -2.13 -32.17 -10.41
C GLY A 161 -2.87 -31.95 -11.73
N GLN A 162 -4.09 -31.36 -11.69
CA GLN A 162 -4.80 -31.00 -12.92
C GLN A 162 -4.20 -29.73 -13.54
N PRO A 163 -4.33 -29.52 -14.86
CA PRO A 163 -3.95 -28.25 -15.47
C PRO A 163 -4.70 -27.08 -14.84
N ALA A 164 -3.97 -26.03 -14.48
CA ALA A 164 -4.57 -24.80 -14.00
C ALA A 164 -5.15 -23.99 -15.17
N PRO A 165 -6.21 -23.18 -14.93
CA PRO A 165 -6.65 -22.20 -15.89
C PRO A 165 -5.52 -21.20 -16.21
N ASN A 166 -5.42 -20.77 -17.47
CA ASN A 166 -4.52 -19.68 -17.82
C ASN A 166 -4.97 -18.40 -17.11
N PRO A 167 -4.04 -17.50 -16.78
CA PRO A 167 -4.38 -16.17 -16.27
C PRO A 167 -5.28 -15.42 -17.24
N VAL A 168 -6.16 -14.59 -16.68
CA VAL A 168 -7.00 -13.62 -17.40
C VAL A 168 -6.79 -12.22 -16.85
N VAL A 169 -5.98 -12.10 -15.79
CA VAL A 169 -5.55 -10.84 -15.19
C VAL A 169 -4.03 -10.91 -15.03
N TYR A 170 -3.35 -9.92 -15.54
CA TYR A 170 -1.90 -9.79 -15.48
C TYR A 170 -1.55 -8.51 -14.75
N ASP A 171 -0.84 -8.63 -13.65
CA ASP A 171 -0.27 -7.51 -12.94
C ASP A 171 1.20 -7.42 -13.30
N VAL A 172 1.58 -6.30 -13.89
CA VAL A 172 2.89 -6.11 -14.50
C VAL A 172 3.43 -4.71 -14.23
N ASP A 173 4.77 -4.60 -14.17
CA ASP A 173 5.43 -3.30 -14.00
C ASP A 173 4.95 -2.30 -15.05
N GLY A 174 4.36 -1.19 -14.59
CA GLY A 174 3.78 -0.17 -15.46
C GLY A 174 4.82 0.61 -16.26
N ILE A 175 6.04 0.74 -15.73
CA ILE A 175 7.13 1.49 -16.38
C ILE A 175 7.80 0.64 -17.45
N LEU A 176 8.14 -0.60 -17.13
CA LEU A 176 8.87 -1.50 -18.03
C LEU A 176 8.01 -2.03 -19.19
N ASN A 177 6.68 -2.09 -19.02
CA ASN A 177 5.80 -2.62 -20.05
C ASN A 177 5.28 -1.51 -20.98
N PRO A 178 5.51 -1.62 -22.31
CA PRO A 178 4.97 -0.67 -23.28
C PRO A 178 3.47 -0.92 -23.53
N ALA A 179 2.78 0.09 -24.06
CA ALA A 179 1.38 -0.02 -24.47
C ALA A 179 1.07 -1.19 -25.42
N SER A 180 2.05 -1.66 -26.18
CA SER A 180 1.89 -2.84 -27.04
C SER A 180 1.71 -4.14 -26.26
N THR A 181 2.31 -4.26 -25.07
CA THR A 181 2.11 -5.41 -24.18
C THR A 181 0.66 -5.42 -23.68
N VAL A 182 0.16 -4.29 -23.18
CA VAL A 182 -1.22 -4.14 -22.73
C VAL A 182 -2.20 -4.47 -23.87
N ALA A 183 -1.97 -3.91 -25.05
CA ALA A 183 -2.81 -4.19 -26.22
C ALA A 183 -2.78 -5.66 -26.64
N ALA A 184 -1.66 -6.36 -26.45
CA ALA A 184 -1.55 -7.79 -26.75
C ALA A 184 -2.33 -8.66 -25.74
N LEU A 185 -2.35 -8.29 -24.45
CA LEU A 185 -3.20 -8.92 -23.44
C LEU A 185 -4.68 -8.70 -23.75
N HIS A 186 -5.09 -7.47 -24.03
CA HIS A 186 -6.48 -7.14 -24.41
C HIS A 186 -6.94 -7.88 -25.67
N ALA A 187 -6.04 -8.10 -26.65
CA ALA A 187 -6.38 -8.85 -27.86
C ALA A 187 -6.69 -10.34 -27.58
N GLN A 188 -6.25 -10.85 -26.42
CA GLN A 188 -6.57 -12.21 -25.92
C GLN A 188 -7.84 -12.22 -25.08
N GLY A 189 -8.37 -11.05 -24.71
CA GLY A 189 -9.51 -10.88 -23.80
C GLY A 189 -9.10 -10.82 -22.33
N ASP A 190 -7.82 -10.63 -22.06
CA ASP A 190 -7.25 -10.53 -20.73
C ASP A 190 -7.21 -9.06 -20.27
N HIS A 191 -7.02 -8.86 -18.96
CA HIS A 191 -6.90 -7.55 -18.34
C HIS A 191 -5.49 -7.32 -17.80
N ALA A 192 -5.06 -6.06 -17.80
CA ALA A 192 -3.76 -5.64 -17.34
C ALA A 192 -3.86 -4.65 -16.14
N ILE A 193 -3.20 -4.98 -15.04
CA ILE A 193 -3.00 -4.11 -13.89
C ILE A 193 -1.60 -3.51 -13.98
N CYS A 194 -1.50 -2.22 -13.70
CA CYS A 194 -0.27 -1.43 -13.74
C CYS A 194 0.33 -1.36 -12.34
N TYR A 195 1.39 -2.11 -12.05
CA TYR A 195 2.14 -1.97 -10.80
C TYR A 195 2.98 -0.69 -10.80
N ILE A 196 2.88 0.09 -9.74
CA ILE A 196 3.72 1.26 -9.44
C ILE A 196 3.90 1.46 -7.93
N GLU A 197 5.08 1.99 -7.53
CA GLU A 197 5.34 2.44 -6.17
C GLU A 197 4.68 3.82 -5.93
N VAL A 198 3.97 4.00 -4.82
CA VAL A 198 3.36 5.28 -4.44
C VAL A 198 3.72 5.75 -3.03
N GLY A 199 4.09 4.84 -2.13
CA GLY A 199 4.53 5.18 -0.77
C GLY A 199 6.05 5.32 -0.62
N THR A 200 6.78 4.77 -1.59
CA THR A 200 8.24 4.88 -1.72
C THR A 200 8.65 5.26 -3.14
N ALA A 201 9.93 5.46 -3.36
CA ALA A 201 10.53 5.54 -4.69
C ALA A 201 11.94 4.95 -4.68
N GLY A 202 12.20 4.04 -5.62
CA GLY A 202 13.49 3.44 -5.90
C GLY A 202 14.11 3.96 -7.21
N ASN A 203 15.44 4.04 -7.27
CA ASN A 203 16.15 4.44 -8.48
C ASN A 203 16.37 3.21 -9.40
N TYR A 204 15.28 2.60 -9.87
CA TYR A 204 15.31 1.39 -10.67
C TYR A 204 15.28 1.66 -12.17
N TYR A 205 14.69 2.79 -12.58
CA TYR A 205 14.40 3.12 -13.97
C TYR A 205 15.29 4.24 -14.46
N SER A 206 15.48 4.29 -15.77
CA SER A 206 16.10 5.42 -16.48
C SER A 206 15.02 6.27 -17.14
N ALA A 207 15.37 7.52 -17.46
CA ALA A 207 14.47 8.40 -18.21
C ALA A 207 14.02 7.79 -19.55
N GLY A 208 14.84 6.91 -20.14
CA GLY A 208 14.47 6.19 -21.36
C GLY A 208 13.38 5.15 -21.14
N ASP A 209 13.36 4.49 -19.98
CA ASP A 209 12.34 3.51 -19.61
C ASP A 209 11.01 4.20 -19.32
N GLU A 210 11.06 5.35 -18.65
CA GLU A 210 9.89 6.16 -18.32
C GLU A 210 9.38 7.03 -19.49
N GLY A 211 10.19 7.21 -20.53
CA GLY A 211 9.84 8.04 -21.70
C GLY A 211 9.77 9.56 -21.40
N ILE A 212 10.40 10.01 -20.30
CA ILE A 212 10.46 11.40 -19.86
C ILE A 212 11.90 11.90 -19.76
N SER A 213 12.09 13.21 -19.62
CA SER A 213 13.45 13.79 -19.59
C SER A 213 14.14 13.64 -18.24
N THR A 214 13.39 13.52 -17.16
CA THR A 214 13.85 13.41 -15.77
C THR A 214 12.97 12.40 -15.07
N THR A 215 13.57 11.36 -14.49
CA THR A 215 12.84 10.27 -13.84
C THR A 215 11.92 10.77 -12.72
N TYR A 216 10.86 10.03 -12.40
CA TYR A 216 10.00 10.35 -11.25
C TYR A 216 10.81 10.34 -9.94
N TYR A 217 11.75 9.40 -9.81
CA TYR A 217 12.70 9.40 -8.70
C TYR A 217 13.47 10.72 -8.59
N ASP A 218 14.08 11.18 -9.68
CA ASP A 218 14.86 12.44 -9.68
C ASP A 218 13.97 13.66 -9.42
N GLN A 219 12.73 13.66 -9.90
CA GLN A 219 11.77 14.75 -9.64
C GLN A 219 11.40 14.81 -8.15
N LEU A 220 11.08 13.67 -7.53
CA LEU A 220 10.78 13.57 -6.10
C LEU A 220 11.98 13.96 -5.24
N GLN A 221 13.18 13.48 -5.60
CA GLN A 221 14.42 13.84 -4.92
C GLN A 221 14.70 15.34 -5.01
N ALA A 222 14.59 15.92 -6.20
CA ALA A 222 14.82 17.37 -6.41
C ALA A 222 13.80 18.23 -5.66
N ALA A 223 12.59 17.75 -5.48
CA ALA A 223 11.55 18.39 -4.70
C ALA A 223 11.74 18.26 -3.18
N GLY A 224 12.66 17.39 -2.72
CA GLY A 224 12.91 17.15 -1.29
C GLY A 224 11.85 16.29 -0.61
N GLU A 225 11.18 15.44 -1.35
CA GLU A 225 10.06 14.62 -0.86
C GLU A 225 10.49 13.26 -0.29
N PHE A 226 11.80 12.98 -0.19
CA PHE A 226 12.33 11.74 0.39
C PHE A 226 12.50 11.82 1.90
N GLY A 227 12.02 10.81 2.58
CA GLY A 227 12.22 10.55 3.99
C GLY A 227 13.35 9.55 4.25
N ASN A 228 13.13 8.63 5.19
CA ASN A 228 14.08 7.57 5.49
C ASN A 228 14.10 6.52 4.36
N GLN A 229 15.22 5.80 4.26
CA GLN A 229 15.30 4.65 3.38
C GLN A 229 14.46 3.49 3.93
N LEU A 230 13.75 2.79 3.03
CA LEU A 230 13.04 1.56 3.34
C LEU A 230 14.04 0.46 3.76
N ASN A 231 13.70 -0.26 4.82
CA ASN A 231 14.58 -1.30 5.32
C ASN A 231 14.75 -2.45 4.33
N GLY A 232 15.99 -2.70 3.91
CA GLY A 232 16.32 -3.80 2.99
C GLY A 232 16.25 -3.44 1.51
N TYR A 233 15.75 -2.25 1.16
CA TYR A 233 15.56 -1.81 -0.23
C TYR A 233 16.28 -0.49 -0.50
N PRO A 234 16.72 -0.24 -1.75
CA PRO A 234 17.31 1.04 -2.15
C PRO A 234 16.24 2.10 -2.48
N GLU A 235 15.18 2.14 -1.68
CA GLU A 235 14.02 3.01 -1.83
C GLU A 235 13.93 3.99 -0.67
N TYR A 236 13.27 5.11 -0.90
CA TYR A 236 13.01 6.12 0.12
C TYR A 236 11.52 6.34 0.27
N PHE A 237 11.04 6.36 1.52
CA PHE A 237 9.67 6.74 1.82
C PHE A 237 9.36 8.14 1.31
N LEU A 238 8.16 8.33 0.80
CA LEU A 238 7.68 9.59 0.26
C LEU A 238 6.91 10.40 1.31
N ASN A 239 6.98 11.73 1.18
CA ASN A 239 6.11 12.63 1.91
C ASN A 239 4.71 12.65 1.28
N ILE A 240 3.91 11.64 1.55
CA ILE A 240 2.56 11.49 0.97
C ILE A 240 1.59 12.62 1.38
N THR A 241 1.96 13.47 2.34
CA THR A 241 1.15 14.64 2.73
C THR A 241 1.44 15.87 1.88
N SER A 242 2.44 15.79 1.00
CA SER A 242 2.85 16.87 0.08
C SER A 242 2.02 16.85 -1.21
N SER A 243 1.45 18.00 -1.58
CA SER A 243 0.80 18.15 -2.89
C SER A 243 1.77 18.00 -4.06
N THR A 244 3.07 18.21 -3.84
CA THR A 244 4.11 17.99 -4.85
C THR A 244 4.25 16.49 -5.12
N THR A 245 4.34 15.68 -4.07
CA THR A 245 4.35 14.21 -4.19
C THR A 245 3.11 13.73 -4.93
N VAL A 246 1.92 14.15 -4.49
CA VAL A 246 0.65 13.79 -5.16
C VAL A 246 0.70 14.10 -6.65
N GLY A 247 1.09 15.32 -7.04
CA GLY A 247 1.14 15.72 -8.47
C GLY A 247 2.17 14.95 -9.31
N ILE A 248 3.31 14.55 -8.72
CA ILE A 248 4.32 13.72 -9.42
C ILE A 248 3.77 12.29 -9.60
N ILE A 249 3.15 11.70 -8.57
CA ILE A 249 2.55 10.36 -8.63
C ILE A 249 1.36 10.35 -9.60
N GLU A 250 0.47 11.35 -9.58
CA GLU A 250 -0.60 11.48 -10.58
C GLU A 250 -0.06 11.55 -12.01
N SER A 251 1.05 12.27 -12.23
CA SER A 251 1.72 12.30 -13.54
C SER A 251 2.27 10.93 -13.94
N MET A 252 2.81 10.17 -13.00
CA MET A 252 3.26 8.78 -13.23
C MET A 252 2.08 7.88 -13.60
N ILE A 253 0.98 7.90 -12.85
CA ILE A 253 -0.25 7.16 -13.15
C ILE A 253 -0.75 7.49 -14.57
N GLN A 254 -0.82 8.78 -14.90
CA GLN A 254 -1.27 9.22 -16.23
C GLN A 254 -0.39 8.69 -17.36
N GLN A 255 0.93 8.73 -17.19
CA GLN A 255 1.86 8.45 -18.28
C GLN A 255 2.21 6.96 -18.36
N GLN A 256 2.37 6.29 -17.22
CA GLN A 256 2.82 4.91 -17.19
C GLN A 256 1.67 3.90 -17.20
N CYS A 257 0.49 4.28 -16.70
CA CYS A 257 -0.67 3.39 -16.66
C CYS A 257 -1.75 3.81 -17.67
N ALA A 258 -2.38 4.98 -17.51
CA ALA A 258 -3.51 5.38 -18.34
C ALA A 258 -3.14 5.53 -19.82
N ALA A 259 -2.05 6.22 -20.14
CA ALA A 259 -1.61 6.42 -21.52
C ALA A 259 -1.20 5.12 -22.23
N LYS A 260 -0.87 4.07 -21.47
CA LYS A 260 -0.54 2.74 -22.01
C LYS A 260 -1.76 1.83 -22.12
N GLY A 261 -2.92 2.23 -21.54
CA GLY A 261 -4.20 1.54 -21.68
C GLY A 261 -4.45 0.45 -20.65
N PHE A 262 -3.79 0.50 -19.49
CA PHE A 262 -4.07 -0.42 -18.39
C PHE A 262 -5.50 -0.28 -17.86
N ASP A 263 -6.07 -1.37 -17.33
CA ASP A 263 -7.44 -1.43 -16.82
C ASP A 263 -7.53 -0.97 -15.34
N ALA A 264 -6.46 -1.17 -14.57
CA ALA A 264 -6.36 -0.80 -13.18
C ALA A 264 -4.91 -0.50 -12.80
N VAL A 265 -4.72 0.04 -11.60
CA VAL A 265 -3.39 0.31 -11.02
C VAL A 265 -3.29 -0.41 -9.70
N GLU A 266 -2.25 -1.22 -9.50
CA GLU A 266 -1.76 -1.65 -8.20
C GLU A 266 -0.80 -0.58 -7.69
N THR A 267 -1.09 -0.05 -6.50
CA THR A 267 -0.22 0.88 -5.79
C THR A 267 0.56 0.13 -4.73
N ASP A 268 1.88 0.34 -4.65
CA ASP A 268 2.69 -0.31 -3.62
C ASP A 268 3.05 0.65 -2.49
N LEU A 269 3.21 0.08 -1.27
CA LEU A 269 3.45 0.80 -0.02
C LEU A 269 2.27 1.73 0.37
N ASP A 270 1.08 1.15 0.51
CA ASP A 270 -0.18 1.82 0.84
C ASP A 270 -0.40 1.97 2.36
N GLU A 271 0.54 1.54 3.20
CA GLU A 271 0.38 1.43 4.66
C GLU A 271 1.50 2.14 5.44
N THR A 272 2.13 3.16 4.84
CA THR A 272 3.33 3.82 5.38
C THR A 272 3.13 4.45 6.76
N TYR A 273 1.91 4.83 7.14
CA TYR A 273 1.59 5.35 8.46
C TYR A 273 1.77 4.32 9.59
N SER A 274 1.62 3.04 9.28
CA SER A 274 1.61 1.97 10.26
C SER A 274 2.99 1.71 10.87
N GLY A 275 4.03 1.98 10.08
CA GLY A 275 5.41 1.65 10.42
C GLY A 275 5.72 0.16 10.31
N SER A 276 4.86 -0.65 9.64
CA SER A 276 5.10 -2.07 9.35
C SER A 276 6.41 -2.27 8.62
N ASP A 277 6.70 -1.41 7.66
CA ASP A 277 7.88 -1.46 6.79
C ASP A 277 9.03 -0.57 7.27
N GLY A 278 8.82 0.16 8.36
CA GLY A 278 9.81 1.05 8.96
C GLY A 278 9.30 2.44 9.26
N THR A 279 10.19 3.29 9.74
CA THR A 279 9.85 4.70 10.03
C THR A 279 10.09 5.55 8.80
N THR A 280 9.07 6.22 8.31
CA THR A 280 9.12 7.02 7.08
C THR A 280 10.04 8.25 7.15
N GLY A 281 10.26 8.79 8.36
CA GLY A 281 10.92 10.09 8.55
C GLY A 281 9.93 11.26 8.55
N PHE A 282 8.66 11.00 8.27
CA PHE A 282 7.56 11.96 8.29
C PHE A 282 6.54 11.61 9.38
N ILE A 283 5.71 12.56 9.76
CA ILE A 283 4.56 12.32 10.63
C ILE A 283 3.35 12.05 9.73
N ILE A 284 3.10 10.78 9.47
CA ILE A 284 1.97 10.32 8.66
C ILE A 284 0.96 9.68 9.61
N SER A 285 -0.28 10.18 9.59
CA SER A 285 -1.38 9.57 10.33
C SER A 285 -2.18 8.65 9.40
N GLN A 286 -2.92 7.69 9.97
CA GLN A 286 -3.87 6.86 9.23
C GLN A 286 -4.82 7.71 8.37
N GLN A 287 -5.31 8.83 8.91
CA GLN A 287 -6.18 9.75 8.15
C GLN A 287 -5.45 10.42 6.97
N ALA A 288 -4.16 10.72 7.10
CA ALA A 288 -3.38 11.29 6.00
C ALA A 288 -3.17 10.25 4.89
N GLU A 289 -2.83 9.01 5.25
CA GLU A 289 -2.74 7.88 4.31
C GLU A 289 -4.08 7.65 3.60
N GLN A 290 -5.18 7.53 4.35
CA GLN A 290 -6.51 7.40 3.79
C GLN A 290 -6.84 8.52 2.79
N THR A 291 -6.50 9.76 3.12
CA THR A 291 -6.75 10.92 2.23
C THR A 291 -5.91 10.81 0.97
N TYR A 292 -4.64 10.43 1.09
CA TYR A 292 -3.74 10.25 -0.03
C TYR A 292 -4.23 9.16 -0.98
N LEU A 293 -4.47 7.96 -0.47
CA LEU A 293 -4.94 6.83 -1.28
C LEU A 293 -6.31 7.09 -1.93
N THR A 294 -7.23 7.72 -1.19
CA THR A 294 -8.52 8.12 -1.78
C THR A 294 -8.33 9.13 -2.91
N THR A 295 -7.41 10.11 -2.76
CA THR A 295 -7.10 11.07 -3.81
C THR A 295 -6.56 10.39 -5.07
N LEU A 296 -5.63 9.43 -4.90
CA LEU A 296 -5.10 8.66 -6.03
C LEU A 296 -6.16 7.77 -6.67
N ALA A 297 -7.00 7.10 -5.87
CA ALA A 297 -8.10 6.27 -6.36
C ALA A 297 -9.10 7.11 -7.19
N ASP A 298 -9.55 8.27 -6.68
CA ASP A 298 -10.42 9.19 -7.40
C ASP A 298 -9.79 9.65 -8.73
N TYR A 299 -8.47 9.88 -8.72
CA TYR A 299 -7.75 10.24 -9.95
C TYR A 299 -7.74 9.08 -10.95
N MET A 300 -7.40 7.85 -10.53
CA MET A 300 -7.43 6.65 -11.38
C MET A 300 -8.83 6.40 -11.95
N HIS A 301 -9.86 6.50 -11.12
CA HIS A 301 -11.25 6.39 -11.53
C HIS A 301 -11.63 7.46 -12.59
N SER A 302 -11.14 8.70 -12.43
CA SER A 302 -11.35 9.76 -13.43
C SER A 302 -10.71 9.46 -14.77
N LEU A 303 -9.67 8.62 -14.79
CA LEU A 303 -8.97 8.15 -15.99
C LEU A 303 -9.58 6.86 -16.56
N GLY A 304 -10.59 6.30 -15.90
CA GLY A 304 -11.26 5.05 -16.31
C GLY A 304 -10.54 3.78 -15.89
N MET A 305 -9.65 3.84 -14.89
CA MET A 305 -8.93 2.70 -14.32
C MET A 305 -9.41 2.38 -12.91
N GLY A 306 -9.41 1.09 -12.54
CA GLY A 306 -9.64 0.66 -11.17
C GLY A 306 -8.42 0.89 -10.27
N TRP A 307 -8.64 0.87 -8.95
CA TRP A 307 -7.56 0.88 -7.96
C TRP A 307 -7.49 -0.47 -7.22
N ILE A 308 -6.32 -1.09 -7.26
CA ILE A 308 -6.00 -2.33 -6.55
C ILE A 308 -5.05 -1.97 -5.40
N ALA A 309 -5.58 -2.05 -4.18
CA ALA A 309 -4.80 -1.77 -2.98
C ALA A 309 -3.75 -2.85 -2.70
N LYS A 310 -2.71 -2.52 -1.94
CA LYS A 310 -1.63 -3.44 -1.57
C LYS A 310 -1.49 -3.57 -0.06
N ASN A 311 -1.37 -4.81 0.44
CA ASN A 311 -0.92 -5.16 1.80
C ASN A 311 -1.61 -4.44 2.97
N LEU A 312 -2.85 -3.96 2.82
CA LEU A 312 -3.55 -3.23 3.88
C LEU A 312 -3.85 -4.09 5.13
N ASP A 313 -3.67 -5.40 5.03
CA ASP A 313 -3.78 -6.35 6.16
C ASP A 313 -2.56 -6.34 7.09
N ASP A 314 -1.44 -5.76 6.66
CA ASP A 314 -0.20 -5.67 7.45
C ASP A 314 -0.23 -4.56 8.50
N THR A 315 -1.18 -3.66 8.44
CA THR A 315 -1.28 -2.52 9.37
C THR A 315 -1.60 -2.92 10.81
N GLY A 316 -2.13 -4.14 11.01
CA GLY A 316 -2.49 -4.66 12.33
C GLY A 316 -3.72 -3.99 12.96
N ASP A 317 -4.44 -3.15 12.19
CA ASP A 317 -5.66 -2.46 12.59
C ASP A 317 -6.80 -2.66 11.58
N SER A 318 -7.78 -1.78 11.53
CA SER A 318 -8.94 -1.88 10.64
C SER A 318 -8.77 -1.12 9.32
N PHE A 319 -7.56 -0.75 8.92
CA PHE A 319 -7.33 0.09 7.74
C PHE A 319 -7.81 -0.58 6.44
N ALA A 320 -7.59 -1.88 6.28
CA ALA A 320 -8.15 -2.63 5.16
C ALA A 320 -9.68 -2.47 5.07
N THR A 321 -10.40 -2.58 6.19
CA THR A 321 -11.85 -2.38 6.24
C THR A 321 -12.24 -0.93 5.93
N LEU A 322 -11.42 0.04 6.35
CA LEU A 322 -11.66 1.46 6.08
C LEU A 322 -11.52 1.79 4.59
N MET A 323 -10.60 1.14 3.89
CA MET A 323 -10.30 1.40 2.48
C MET A 323 -11.14 0.52 1.52
N GLU A 324 -11.79 -0.55 2.00
CA GLU A 324 -12.61 -1.43 1.15
C GLU A 324 -13.64 -0.68 0.28
N PRO A 325 -14.38 0.33 0.78
CA PRO A 325 -15.35 1.04 -0.06
C PRO A 325 -14.73 1.83 -1.23
N VAL A 326 -13.44 2.14 -1.16
CA VAL A 326 -12.70 2.92 -2.16
C VAL A 326 -11.99 2.01 -3.15
N ALA A 327 -11.35 0.94 -2.66
CA ALA A 327 -10.60 -0.02 -3.48
C ALA A 327 -11.53 -0.85 -4.39
N ASP A 328 -11.06 -1.20 -5.58
CA ASP A 328 -11.75 -2.11 -6.51
C ASP A 328 -11.31 -3.57 -6.35
N GLY A 329 -10.17 -3.79 -5.75
CA GLY A 329 -9.61 -5.08 -5.36
C GLY A 329 -8.43 -4.89 -4.44
N ILE A 330 -7.79 -5.97 -4.04
CA ILE A 330 -6.57 -5.93 -3.21
C ILE A 330 -5.63 -7.07 -3.58
N ILE A 331 -4.33 -6.77 -3.61
CA ILE A 331 -3.26 -7.75 -3.60
C ILE A 331 -2.65 -7.77 -2.20
N THR A 332 -2.46 -8.96 -1.65
CA THR A 332 -1.80 -9.17 -0.36
C THR A 332 -0.68 -10.20 -0.51
N GLU A 333 0.39 -10.02 0.23
CA GLU A 333 1.53 -10.93 0.25
C GLU A 333 1.61 -11.67 1.57
N GLN A 334 1.74 -12.99 1.47
CA GLN A 334 2.02 -13.87 2.59
C GLN A 334 1.00 -13.76 3.75
N CYS A 335 -0.25 -13.40 3.46
CA CYS A 335 -1.24 -13.23 4.51
C CYS A 335 -1.51 -14.52 5.31
N ASN A 336 -1.36 -15.71 4.68
CA ASN A 336 -1.43 -16.96 5.41
C ASN A 336 -0.16 -17.23 6.23
N GLN A 337 1.01 -16.90 5.68
CA GLN A 337 2.28 -17.08 6.39
C GLN A 337 2.33 -16.25 7.67
N TYR A 338 1.80 -15.02 7.65
CA TYR A 338 1.81 -14.11 8.80
C TYR A 338 0.49 -14.10 9.57
N GLY A 339 -0.56 -14.77 9.07
CA GLY A 339 -1.85 -14.90 9.74
C GLY A 339 -2.70 -13.63 9.68
N THR A 340 -2.49 -12.77 8.69
CA THR A 340 -3.17 -11.48 8.52
C THR A 340 -4.41 -11.54 7.61
N CYS A 341 -4.63 -12.64 6.87
CA CYS A 341 -5.77 -12.79 5.93
C CYS A 341 -7.13 -12.41 6.54
N GLY A 342 -7.30 -12.55 7.87
CA GLY A 342 -8.54 -12.19 8.57
C GLY A 342 -8.87 -10.69 8.51
N ALA A 343 -7.87 -9.81 8.36
CA ALA A 343 -8.07 -8.36 8.22
C ALA A 343 -8.78 -8.01 6.91
N LEU A 344 -8.71 -8.89 5.90
CA LEU A 344 -9.36 -8.71 4.59
C LEU A 344 -10.82 -9.20 4.55
N SER A 345 -11.42 -9.50 5.70
CA SER A 345 -12.79 -10.02 5.76
C SER A 345 -13.84 -9.08 5.13
N ALA A 346 -13.61 -7.78 5.11
CA ALA A 346 -14.49 -6.81 4.45
C ALA A 346 -14.53 -7.00 2.92
N TYR A 347 -13.42 -7.43 2.32
CA TYR A 347 -13.32 -7.69 0.87
C TYR A 347 -13.98 -9.00 0.46
N GLN A 348 -14.14 -9.95 1.39
CA GLN A 348 -14.61 -11.29 1.09
C GLN A 348 -15.98 -11.29 0.41
N GLY A 349 -16.03 -11.78 -0.84
CA GLY A 349 -17.23 -11.84 -1.65
C GLY A 349 -17.75 -10.49 -2.17
N GLN A 350 -17.09 -9.40 -1.83
CA GLN A 350 -17.41 -8.03 -2.29
C GLN A 350 -16.42 -7.56 -3.35
N LYS A 351 -15.15 -7.83 -3.16
CA LYS A 351 -14.03 -7.43 -4.02
C LYS A 351 -13.14 -8.62 -4.34
N ALA A 352 -12.36 -8.55 -5.40
CA ALA A 352 -11.32 -9.54 -5.67
C ALA A 352 -10.19 -9.39 -4.65
N VAL A 353 -9.75 -10.51 -4.08
CA VAL A 353 -8.53 -10.59 -3.27
C VAL A 353 -7.57 -11.53 -3.97
N PHE A 354 -6.40 -11.05 -4.28
CA PHE A 354 -5.28 -11.79 -4.85
C PHE A 354 -4.23 -11.98 -3.76
N ASN A 355 -3.94 -13.24 -3.39
CA ASN A 355 -2.96 -13.55 -2.37
C ASN A 355 -1.73 -14.23 -2.98
N ALA A 356 -0.57 -13.62 -2.80
CA ALA A 356 0.71 -14.18 -3.18
C ALA A 356 1.42 -14.78 -1.96
N GLU A 357 1.79 -16.04 -2.06
CA GLU A 357 2.67 -16.70 -1.09
C GLU A 357 4.00 -17.04 -1.78
N TYR A 358 5.09 -17.07 -1.02
CA TYR A 358 6.42 -17.36 -1.56
C TYR A 358 7.00 -18.64 -0.98
N ASP A 359 6.97 -18.80 0.32
CA ASP A 359 7.63 -19.89 1.06
C ASP A 359 6.69 -21.03 1.45
N LEU A 360 5.37 -20.82 1.38
CA LEU A 360 4.39 -21.83 1.75
C LEU A 360 4.09 -22.79 0.59
N ALA A 361 4.02 -24.09 0.87
CA ALA A 361 3.46 -25.01 -0.10
C ALA A 361 1.97 -24.76 -0.31
N THR A 362 1.46 -24.93 -1.52
CA THR A 362 0.04 -24.75 -1.87
C THR A 362 -0.91 -25.56 -0.95
N SER A 363 -0.50 -26.76 -0.54
CA SER A 363 -1.28 -27.59 0.38
C SER A 363 -1.44 -26.99 1.78
N ALA A 364 -0.59 -26.04 2.17
CA ALA A 364 -0.63 -25.42 3.49
C ALA A 364 -1.64 -24.27 3.59
N PHE A 365 -1.87 -23.54 2.50
CA PHE A 365 -2.70 -22.31 2.53
C PHE A 365 -3.89 -22.35 1.55
N CYS A 366 -3.81 -23.01 0.41
CA CYS A 366 -4.89 -23.03 -0.57
C CYS A 366 -6.27 -23.45 -0.02
N PRO A 367 -6.39 -24.40 0.93
CA PRO A 367 -7.70 -24.69 1.53
C PRO A 367 -8.31 -23.48 2.26
N ALA A 368 -7.47 -22.65 2.91
CA ALA A 368 -7.93 -21.44 3.60
C ALA A 368 -8.33 -20.35 2.60
N ASP A 369 -7.48 -20.06 1.61
CA ASP A 369 -7.78 -19.08 0.56
C ASP A 369 -9.04 -19.43 -0.22
N ASN A 370 -9.19 -20.69 -0.61
CA ASN A 370 -10.38 -21.16 -1.31
C ASN A 370 -11.66 -20.99 -0.45
N ALA A 371 -11.57 -21.21 0.87
CA ALA A 371 -12.68 -21.01 1.78
C ALA A 371 -13.04 -19.53 1.96
N LEU A 372 -12.05 -18.64 1.89
CA LEU A 372 -12.22 -17.19 1.93
C LEU A 372 -12.66 -16.60 0.56
N GLY A 373 -12.56 -17.39 -0.51
CA GLY A 373 -12.81 -16.91 -1.88
C GLY A 373 -11.64 -16.11 -2.47
N PHE A 374 -10.45 -16.19 -1.87
CA PHE A 374 -9.25 -15.50 -2.34
C PHE A 374 -8.62 -16.22 -3.55
N ASN A 375 -7.94 -15.48 -4.40
CA ASN A 375 -7.21 -15.98 -5.57
C ASN A 375 -5.75 -16.21 -5.18
N GLY A 376 -5.50 -17.27 -4.40
CA GLY A 376 -4.18 -17.60 -3.89
C GLY A 376 -3.29 -18.28 -4.92
N ALA A 377 -2.01 -17.93 -4.91
CA ALA A 377 -0.97 -18.61 -5.67
C ALA A 377 0.39 -18.51 -4.97
N VAL A 378 1.28 -19.46 -5.23
CA VAL A 378 2.70 -19.33 -4.93
C VAL A 378 3.38 -18.71 -6.15
N PHE A 379 4.19 -17.69 -5.91
CA PHE A 379 5.05 -17.05 -6.89
C PHE A 379 6.53 -17.19 -6.50
N PRO A 380 7.47 -17.11 -7.45
CA PRO A 380 8.88 -16.83 -7.13
C PRO A 380 8.97 -15.48 -6.40
N VAL A 381 9.84 -15.38 -5.42
CA VAL A 381 10.00 -14.13 -4.64
C VAL A 381 10.50 -12.95 -5.49
N GLU A 382 11.18 -13.24 -6.58
CA GLU A 382 11.65 -12.24 -7.54
C GLU A 382 10.54 -11.76 -8.49
N LEU A 383 9.34 -12.36 -8.45
CA LEU A 383 8.21 -12.06 -9.33
C LEU A 383 8.61 -12.01 -10.83
N ASN A 384 9.44 -12.98 -11.24
CA ASN A 384 10.04 -13.07 -12.57
C ASN A 384 9.42 -14.18 -13.42
N GLY A 385 8.14 -14.42 -13.25
CA GLY A 385 7.36 -15.39 -14.00
C GLY A 385 7.19 -16.75 -13.31
N GLY A 386 6.15 -17.45 -13.77
CA GLY A 386 5.72 -18.70 -13.17
C GLY A 386 4.79 -18.49 -11.97
N ARG A 387 3.93 -19.49 -11.73
CA ARG A 387 3.01 -19.51 -10.60
C ARG A 387 2.56 -20.92 -10.25
N SER A 388 2.09 -21.12 -9.03
CA SER A 388 1.40 -22.35 -8.60
C SER A 388 0.06 -21.94 -7.96
N PRO A 389 -1.04 -21.86 -8.72
CA PRO A 389 -2.30 -21.34 -8.22
C PRO A 389 -3.06 -22.38 -7.39
N CYS A 390 -3.95 -21.90 -6.51
CA CYS A 390 -4.79 -22.73 -5.65
C CYS A 390 -5.97 -23.36 -6.38
N ARG A 391 -6.49 -22.69 -7.44
CA ARG A 391 -7.71 -23.07 -8.18
C ARG A 391 -7.76 -22.46 -9.58
#